data_07a470c19cdbbeb46f480aa86f8550c9
#
_entry.id   07a470c19cdbbeb46f480aa86f8550c9
#
_cell.length_a   1.000
_cell.length_b   1.000
_cell.length_c   1.000
_cell.angle_alpha   90.00
_cell.angle_beta   90.00
_cell.angle_gamma   90.00
#
_symmetry.space_group_name_H-M   'P 1'
#
loop_
_entity.id
_entity.type
_entity.pdbx_description
1 polymer ?
#
loop_
_entity_poly.entity_id
_entity_poly.type
_entity_poly.pdbx_seq_one_letter_code
_entity_poly.pdbx_strand_id
1 'polypeptide(L)'
;MSTEQPMRVLVTGGEGFIGKNLLVRLSERTNTEALSFTRGDSQEMLTALIAESDAIVHLAGANRPVDVADFARVNTELTRILCEAIAATGRPIPLILASSTQAELDNPYGQSKRAAEQLVESFAGETGNLVAIYRLPSVFGKWCKPNYNSVVATFCYNIARNLPIEINDATTTLQLVYVDDVLDHFIRFLDESIEHNGFLAVTQETFTARKPKATVDSIGFTD
;
A
#
# COMPACT_ATOMS: atom_id res chain seq x y z
N MET A 1 29.71 -19.56 8.79
CA MET A 1 28.50 -19.08 8.13
C MET A 1 27.77 -18.20 9.14
N SER A 2 27.82 -16.89 8.98
CA SER A 2 27.08 -15.94 9.82
C SER A 2 25.58 -16.18 9.58
N THR A 3 24.87 -16.68 10.57
CA THR A 3 23.40 -16.75 10.54
C THR A 3 22.88 -15.34 10.80
N GLU A 4 22.86 -14.48 9.78
CA GLU A 4 22.14 -13.23 9.88
C GLU A 4 20.68 -13.56 10.12
N GLN A 5 20.09 -12.97 11.17
CA GLN A 5 18.67 -13.15 11.43
C GLN A 5 17.86 -12.54 10.26
N PRO A 6 16.78 -13.19 9.85
CA PRO A 6 15.94 -12.65 8.78
C PRO A 6 15.37 -11.30 9.20
N MET A 7 15.27 -10.36 8.25
CA MET A 7 14.59 -9.08 8.44
C MET A 7 13.10 -9.32 8.70
N ARG A 8 12.58 -8.80 9.80
CA ARG A 8 11.17 -8.89 10.16
C ARG A 8 10.39 -7.70 9.61
N VAL A 9 9.50 -7.96 8.67
CA VAL A 9 8.68 -6.94 8.02
C VAL A 9 7.23 -7.05 8.49
N LEU A 10 6.74 -6.05 9.22
CA LEU A 10 5.35 -5.95 9.60
C LEU A 10 4.51 -5.41 8.44
N VAL A 11 3.50 -6.16 8.03
CA VAL A 11 2.52 -5.75 7.02
C VAL A 11 1.18 -5.51 7.70
N THR A 12 0.73 -4.26 7.80
CA THR A 12 -0.64 -3.98 8.22
C THR A 12 -1.59 -4.11 7.04
N GLY A 13 -2.77 -4.66 7.25
CA GLY A 13 -3.71 -4.91 6.16
C GLY A 13 -3.32 -6.09 5.27
N GLY A 14 -2.61 -7.08 5.82
CA GLY A 14 -2.16 -8.29 5.11
C GLY A 14 -3.28 -9.09 4.44
N GLU A 15 -4.52 -9.02 4.92
CA GLU A 15 -5.68 -9.68 4.29
C GLU A 15 -6.24 -8.94 3.07
N GLY A 16 -5.79 -7.69 2.83
CA GLY A 16 -6.16 -6.90 1.66
C GLY A 16 -5.55 -7.41 0.36
N PHE A 17 -5.96 -6.82 -0.76
CA PHE A 17 -5.49 -7.21 -2.09
C PHE A 17 -3.96 -7.07 -2.22
N ILE A 18 -3.40 -5.88 -1.93
CA ILE A 18 -1.96 -5.63 -2.02
C ILE A 18 -1.24 -6.42 -0.93
N GLY A 19 -1.78 -6.45 0.30
CA GLY A 19 -1.19 -7.14 1.44
C GLY A 19 -0.98 -8.63 1.22
N LYS A 20 -1.95 -9.33 0.65
CA LYS A 20 -1.81 -10.76 0.29
C LYS A 20 -0.69 -11.00 -0.71
N ASN A 21 -0.61 -10.18 -1.75
CA ASN A 21 0.46 -10.28 -2.74
C ASN A 21 1.83 -10.00 -2.10
N LEU A 22 1.93 -8.98 -1.23
CA LEU A 22 3.17 -8.67 -0.54
C LEU A 22 3.60 -9.79 0.42
N LEU A 23 2.68 -10.34 1.22
CA LEU A 23 3.00 -11.44 2.14
C LEU A 23 3.56 -12.66 1.40
N VAL A 24 2.97 -13.01 0.25
CA VAL A 24 3.52 -14.09 -0.59
C VAL A 24 4.92 -13.72 -1.10
N ARG A 25 5.09 -12.51 -1.64
CA ARG A 25 6.39 -12.06 -2.16
C ARG A 25 7.48 -12.06 -1.08
N LEU A 26 7.15 -11.66 0.17
CA LEU A 26 8.07 -11.71 1.30
C LEU A 26 8.41 -13.16 1.71
N SER A 27 7.43 -14.07 1.67
CA SER A 27 7.65 -15.49 2.02
C SER A 27 8.53 -16.25 1.03
N GLU A 28 8.67 -15.76 -0.20
CA GLU A 28 9.57 -16.31 -1.21
C GLU A 28 11.04 -15.88 -0.99
N ARG A 29 11.31 -14.98 -0.05
CA ARG A 29 12.64 -14.46 0.26
C ARG A 29 13.24 -15.19 1.46
N THR A 30 14.46 -15.71 1.32
CA THR A 30 15.12 -16.51 2.35
C THR A 30 15.61 -15.68 3.56
N ASN A 31 15.79 -14.37 3.39
CA ASN A 31 16.30 -13.45 4.39
C ASN A 31 15.20 -12.55 5.00
N THR A 32 13.94 -12.90 4.85
CA THR A 32 12.81 -12.07 5.32
C THR A 32 11.79 -12.91 6.05
N GLU A 33 11.28 -12.41 7.17
CA GLU A 33 10.15 -12.94 7.93
C GLU A 33 9.01 -11.91 7.88
N ALA A 34 7.84 -12.33 7.40
CA ALA A 34 6.68 -11.45 7.31
C ALA A 34 5.80 -11.59 8.57
N LEU A 35 5.56 -10.48 9.25
CA LEU A 35 4.59 -10.33 10.32
C LEU A 35 3.32 -9.67 9.76
N SER A 36 2.15 -10.05 10.24
CA SER A 36 0.89 -9.49 9.73
C SER A 36 0.04 -8.95 10.87
N PHE A 37 -0.48 -7.73 10.67
CA PHE A 37 -1.49 -7.12 11.54
C PHE A 37 -2.78 -6.93 10.76
N THR A 38 -3.88 -7.40 11.32
CA THR A 38 -5.19 -7.45 10.67
C THR A 38 -6.27 -6.75 11.50
N ARG A 39 -7.47 -6.60 10.95
CA ARG A 39 -8.58 -5.90 11.61
C ARG A 39 -9.03 -6.54 12.93
N GLY A 40 -8.77 -7.84 13.13
CA GLY A 40 -9.16 -8.57 14.34
C GLY A 40 -8.17 -8.43 15.49
N ASP A 41 -6.99 -7.88 15.23
CA ASP A 41 -5.92 -7.78 16.20
C ASP A 41 -6.10 -6.56 17.11
N SER A 42 -5.64 -6.67 18.36
CA SER A 42 -5.72 -5.57 19.34
C SER A 42 -4.58 -4.56 19.17
N GLN A 43 -4.72 -3.38 19.77
CA GLN A 43 -3.67 -2.36 19.75
C GLN A 43 -2.41 -2.84 20.49
N GLU A 44 -2.55 -3.66 21.56
CA GLU A 44 -1.43 -4.27 22.26
C GLU A 44 -0.65 -5.21 21.35
N MET A 45 -1.36 -5.99 20.50
CA MET A 45 -0.72 -6.83 19.49
C MET A 45 0.05 -5.98 18.46
N LEU A 46 -0.51 -4.87 18.00
CA LEU A 46 0.20 -3.95 17.10
C LEU A 46 1.51 -3.47 17.72
N THR A 47 1.46 -3.03 18.98
CA THR A 47 2.65 -2.56 19.70
C THR A 47 3.72 -3.65 19.83
N ALA A 48 3.31 -4.88 20.15
CA ALA A 48 4.22 -6.02 20.25
C ALA A 48 4.86 -6.34 18.88
N LEU A 49 4.08 -6.38 17.81
CA LEU A 49 4.58 -6.63 16.46
C LEU A 49 5.56 -5.54 16.00
N ILE A 50 5.29 -4.27 16.32
CA ILE A 50 6.19 -3.16 16.00
C ILE A 50 7.54 -3.32 16.74
N ALA A 51 7.51 -3.70 18.01
CA ALA A 51 8.72 -3.89 18.80
C ALA A 51 9.63 -5.00 18.22
N GLU A 52 9.05 -5.98 17.56
CA GLU A 52 9.76 -7.09 16.92
C GLU A 52 10.17 -6.81 15.46
N SER A 53 9.66 -5.74 14.85
CA SER A 53 9.84 -5.47 13.43
C SER A 53 11.13 -4.70 13.15
N ASP A 54 11.71 -4.95 11.99
CA ASP A 54 12.86 -4.19 11.44
C ASP A 54 12.41 -3.19 10.37
N ALA A 55 11.23 -3.41 9.76
CA ALA A 55 10.60 -2.49 8.82
C ALA A 55 9.08 -2.68 8.83
N ILE A 56 8.32 -1.66 8.38
CA ILE A 56 6.86 -1.68 8.39
C ILE A 56 6.32 -1.26 7.03
N VAL A 57 5.33 -2.03 6.51
CA VAL A 57 4.55 -1.68 5.32
C VAL A 57 3.09 -1.47 5.73
N HIS A 58 2.66 -0.21 5.77
CA HIS A 58 1.32 0.18 6.20
C HIS A 58 0.35 0.22 5.02
N LEU A 59 -0.40 -0.89 4.83
CA LEU A 59 -1.42 -1.06 3.78
C LEU A 59 -2.84 -1.02 4.34
N ALA A 60 -3.01 -1.08 5.65
CA ALA A 60 -4.32 -1.00 6.27
C ALA A 60 -5.00 0.33 5.92
N GLY A 61 -6.23 0.25 5.44
CA GLY A 61 -6.99 1.42 5.06
C GLY A 61 -8.40 1.06 4.58
N ALA A 62 -9.34 1.98 4.79
CA ALA A 62 -10.69 1.91 4.25
C ALA A 62 -10.74 2.70 2.94
N ASN A 63 -11.37 2.13 1.90
CA ASN A 63 -11.56 2.79 0.61
C ASN A 63 -13.02 2.86 0.16
N ARG A 64 -13.90 2.03 0.75
CA ARG A 64 -15.37 2.03 0.58
C ARG A 64 -16.05 1.62 1.88
N PRO A 65 -15.92 2.38 2.96
CA PRO A 65 -16.61 2.09 4.20
C PRO A 65 -18.11 2.38 4.05
N VAL A 66 -18.91 1.72 4.89
CA VAL A 66 -20.36 2.01 4.98
C VAL A 66 -20.57 3.36 5.65
N ASP A 67 -19.77 3.68 6.67
CA ASP A 67 -19.77 4.97 7.37
C ASP A 67 -18.58 5.82 6.92
N VAL A 68 -18.83 7.04 6.49
CA VAL A 68 -17.79 8.02 6.09
C VAL A 68 -16.80 8.29 7.24
N ALA A 69 -17.26 8.24 8.50
CA ALA A 69 -16.39 8.39 9.67
C ALA A 69 -15.30 7.31 9.76
N ASP A 70 -15.49 6.15 9.15
CA ASP A 70 -14.48 5.10 9.09
C ASP A 70 -13.24 5.51 8.28
N PHE A 71 -13.34 6.46 7.36
CA PHE A 71 -12.14 6.97 6.69
C PHE A 71 -11.17 7.61 7.69
N ALA A 72 -11.66 8.48 8.56
CA ALA A 72 -10.82 9.12 9.58
C ALA A 72 -10.28 8.09 10.58
N ARG A 73 -11.14 7.19 11.05
CA ARG A 73 -10.77 6.17 12.04
C ARG A 73 -9.74 5.16 11.52
N VAL A 74 -9.91 4.67 10.29
CA VAL A 74 -9.06 3.59 9.75
C VAL A 74 -7.85 4.15 9.03
N ASN A 75 -7.99 5.24 8.27
CA ASN A 75 -6.87 5.78 7.50
C ASN A 75 -6.00 6.73 8.30
N THR A 76 -6.60 7.59 9.14
CA THR A 76 -5.86 8.63 9.88
C THR A 76 -5.47 8.14 11.27
N GLU A 77 -6.43 7.66 12.07
CA GLU A 77 -6.18 7.31 13.46
C GLU A 77 -5.27 6.09 13.61
N LEU A 78 -5.45 5.04 12.80
CA LEU A 78 -4.54 3.88 12.82
C LEU A 78 -3.12 4.28 12.41
N THR A 79 -2.96 5.19 11.43
CA THR A 79 -1.64 5.71 11.05
C THR A 79 -1.00 6.50 12.20
N ARG A 80 -1.78 7.32 12.93
CA ARG A 80 -1.30 8.06 14.11
C ARG A 80 -0.80 7.08 15.19
N ILE A 81 -1.61 6.09 15.55
CA ILE A 81 -1.24 5.06 16.53
C ILE A 81 0.03 4.33 16.11
N LEU A 82 0.15 3.98 14.82
CA LEU A 82 1.33 3.30 14.28
C LEU A 82 2.59 4.17 14.45
N CYS A 83 2.55 5.44 14.02
CA CYS A 83 3.67 6.36 14.13
C CYS A 83 4.10 6.59 15.59
N GLU A 84 3.14 6.77 16.52
CA GLU A 84 3.41 6.91 17.94
C GLU A 84 4.06 5.65 18.53
N ALA A 85 3.57 4.46 18.16
CA ALA A 85 4.14 3.21 18.64
C ALA A 85 5.56 2.99 18.09
N ILE A 86 5.85 3.35 16.84
CA ILE A 86 7.21 3.30 16.28
C ILE A 86 8.13 4.28 17.03
N ALA A 87 7.71 5.52 17.22
CA ALA A 87 8.47 6.54 17.94
C ALA A 87 8.82 6.08 19.36
N ALA A 88 7.86 5.44 20.05
CA ALA A 88 8.05 4.94 21.41
C ALA A 88 9.13 3.83 21.51
N THR A 89 9.47 3.13 20.42
CA THR A 89 10.55 2.15 20.41
C THR A 89 11.93 2.79 20.48
N GLY A 90 12.07 4.04 20.08
CA GLY A 90 13.37 4.72 19.91
C GLY A 90 14.25 4.11 18.82
N ARG A 91 13.74 3.18 18.00
CA ARG A 91 14.49 2.48 16.94
C ARG A 91 14.24 3.14 15.58
N PRO A 92 15.24 3.16 14.69
CA PRO A 92 15.09 3.66 13.32
C PRO A 92 14.38 2.62 12.44
N ILE A 93 13.07 2.44 12.61
CA ILE A 93 12.27 1.47 11.85
C ILE A 93 11.74 2.15 10.58
N PRO A 94 12.15 1.72 9.37
CA PRO A 94 11.64 2.24 8.11
C PRO A 94 10.15 1.98 7.95
N LEU A 95 9.41 2.97 7.40
CA LEU A 95 7.98 2.91 7.21
C LEU A 95 7.58 3.20 5.76
N ILE A 96 6.87 2.27 5.13
CA ILE A 96 6.14 2.49 3.87
C ILE A 96 4.69 2.80 4.19
N LEU A 97 4.16 3.90 3.64
CA LEU A 97 2.72 4.20 3.63
C LEU A 97 2.16 4.03 2.21
N ALA A 98 1.19 3.14 2.04
CA ALA A 98 0.39 3.09 0.81
C ALA A 98 -0.70 4.16 0.86
N SER A 99 -0.45 5.29 0.21
CA SER A 99 -1.40 6.35 -0.02
C SER A 99 -2.12 6.18 -1.37
N SER A 100 -2.73 7.22 -1.90
CA SER A 100 -3.50 7.21 -3.13
C SER A 100 -3.29 8.50 -3.90
N THR A 101 -3.32 8.44 -5.24
CA THR A 101 -3.41 9.65 -6.08
C THR A 101 -4.63 10.50 -5.73
N GLN A 102 -5.66 9.92 -5.13
CA GLN A 102 -6.82 10.67 -4.64
C GLN A 102 -6.52 11.57 -3.42
N ALA A 103 -5.36 11.47 -2.78
CA ALA A 103 -4.95 12.39 -1.71
C ALA A 103 -4.90 13.86 -2.17
N GLU A 104 -4.88 14.12 -3.48
CA GLU A 104 -4.96 15.46 -4.07
C GLU A 104 -6.39 15.97 -4.25
N LEU A 105 -7.40 15.08 -4.11
CA LEU A 105 -8.80 15.40 -4.34
C LEU A 105 -9.50 15.82 -3.05
N ASP A 106 -10.44 16.78 -3.19
CA ASP A 106 -11.29 17.24 -2.08
C ASP A 106 -12.52 16.33 -1.92
N ASN A 107 -12.28 15.10 -1.48
CA ASN A 107 -13.31 14.14 -1.09
C ASN A 107 -12.92 13.44 0.22
N PRO A 108 -13.87 12.83 0.96
CA PRO A 108 -13.57 12.26 2.29
C PRO A 108 -12.45 11.22 2.28
N TYR A 109 -12.34 10.40 1.23
CA TYR A 109 -11.25 9.44 1.10
C TYR A 109 -9.91 10.13 0.87
N GLY A 110 -9.86 11.07 -0.09
CA GLY A 110 -8.64 11.83 -0.39
C GLY A 110 -8.14 12.61 0.82
N GLN A 111 -9.04 13.31 1.51
CA GLN A 111 -8.72 14.04 2.75
C GLN A 111 -8.14 13.12 3.83
N SER A 112 -8.71 11.92 4.02
CA SER A 112 -8.20 10.96 5.01
C SER A 112 -6.81 10.41 4.64
N LYS A 113 -6.54 10.17 3.34
CA LYS A 113 -5.21 9.78 2.87
C LYS A 113 -4.19 10.91 3.04
N ARG A 114 -4.58 12.15 2.71
CA ARG A 114 -3.73 13.32 2.91
C ARG A 114 -3.38 13.53 4.38
N ALA A 115 -4.34 13.38 5.29
CA ALA A 115 -4.10 13.46 6.71
C ALA A 115 -3.13 12.37 7.21
N ALA A 116 -3.23 11.14 6.69
CA ALA A 116 -2.29 10.06 6.98
C ALA A 116 -0.87 10.37 6.47
N GLU A 117 -0.74 10.96 5.26
CA GLU A 117 0.56 11.41 4.73
C GLU A 117 1.20 12.44 5.66
N GLN A 118 0.45 13.46 6.08
CA GLN A 118 0.93 14.51 6.99
C GLN A 118 1.42 13.95 8.33
N LEU A 119 0.73 12.94 8.89
CA LEU A 119 1.17 12.26 10.11
C LEU A 119 2.52 11.56 9.91
N VAL A 120 2.70 10.85 8.79
CA VAL A 120 3.96 10.15 8.48
C VAL A 120 5.08 11.15 8.20
N GLU A 121 4.80 12.27 7.51
CA GLU A 121 5.77 13.35 7.27
C GLU A 121 6.23 14.00 8.59
N SER A 122 5.29 14.32 9.50
CA SER A 122 5.62 14.86 10.83
C SER A 122 6.43 13.87 11.65
N PHE A 123 6.01 12.60 11.69
CA PHE A 123 6.74 11.53 12.35
C PHE A 123 8.20 11.41 11.86
N ALA A 124 8.41 11.44 10.54
CA ALA A 124 9.74 11.38 9.95
C ALA A 124 10.59 12.61 10.36
N GLY A 125 9.99 13.81 10.34
CA GLY A 125 10.67 15.05 10.74
C GLY A 125 11.06 15.10 12.22
N GLU A 126 10.25 14.49 13.10
CA GLU A 126 10.49 14.47 14.55
C GLU A 126 11.47 13.38 14.97
N THR A 127 11.44 12.23 14.33
CA THR A 127 12.19 11.04 14.75
C THR A 127 13.43 10.75 13.90
N GLY A 128 13.48 11.28 12.67
CA GLY A 128 14.50 10.94 11.67
C GLY A 128 14.31 9.55 11.05
N ASN A 129 13.19 8.88 11.30
CA ASN A 129 12.90 7.58 10.68
C ASN A 129 12.76 7.73 9.16
N LEU A 130 13.30 6.75 8.43
CA LEU A 130 13.13 6.66 6.98
C LEU A 130 11.68 6.33 6.64
N VAL A 131 11.06 7.12 5.78
CA VAL A 131 9.69 6.89 5.32
C VAL A 131 9.58 6.98 3.81
N ALA A 132 8.70 6.17 3.23
CA ALA A 132 8.30 6.28 1.84
C ALA A 132 6.77 6.34 1.74
N ILE A 133 6.25 7.34 1.01
CA ILE A 133 4.83 7.53 0.79
C ILE A 133 4.53 7.26 -0.69
N TYR A 134 3.79 6.19 -0.96
CA TYR A 134 3.41 5.82 -2.32
C TYR A 134 1.97 6.22 -2.61
N ARG A 135 1.76 7.25 -3.44
CA ARG A 135 0.46 7.63 -3.97
C ARG A 135 0.09 6.71 -5.12
N LEU A 136 -0.55 5.60 -4.80
CA LEU A 136 -0.90 4.56 -5.76
C LEU A 136 -2.10 4.99 -6.62
N PRO A 137 -2.04 4.82 -7.95
CA PRO A 137 -3.20 4.92 -8.83
C PRO A 137 -4.10 3.66 -8.68
N SER A 138 -4.95 3.37 -9.66
CA SER A 138 -5.76 2.15 -9.65
C SER A 138 -4.88 0.91 -9.81
N VAL A 139 -4.66 0.19 -8.72
CA VAL A 139 -3.87 -1.06 -8.73
C VAL A 139 -4.73 -2.21 -9.21
N PHE A 140 -4.18 -3.10 -10.05
CA PHE A 140 -4.82 -4.31 -10.51
C PHE A 140 -3.86 -5.51 -10.44
N GLY A 141 -4.40 -6.73 -10.50
CA GLY A 141 -3.59 -7.96 -10.50
C GLY A 141 -4.24 -9.12 -9.74
N LYS A 142 -3.43 -10.10 -9.35
CA LYS A 142 -3.87 -11.31 -8.65
C LYS A 142 -4.68 -10.98 -7.39
N TRP A 143 -5.79 -11.69 -7.17
CA TRP A 143 -6.70 -11.54 -6.02
C TRP A 143 -7.43 -10.20 -5.94
N CYS A 144 -7.35 -9.35 -6.96
CA CYS A 144 -8.18 -8.17 -7.03
C CYS A 144 -9.65 -8.57 -7.18
N LYS A 145 -10.53 -8.00 -6.33
CA LYS A 145 -11.95 -8.36 -6.33
C LYS A 145 -12.67 -7.67 -7.50
N PRO A 146 -13.40 -8.43 -8.35
CA PRO A 146 -14.29 -7.85 -9.34
C PRO A 146 -15.46 -7.13 -8.65
N ASN A 147 -16.08 -6.17 -9.34
CA ASN A 147 -17.22 -5.38 -8.86
C ASN A 147 -16.97 -4.68 -7.51
N TYR A 148 -15.71 -4.32 -7.26
CA TYR A 148 -15.31 -3.60 -6.05
C TYR A 148 -14.53 -2.33 -6.40
N ASN A 149 -13.21 -2.37 -6.57
CA ASN A 149 -12.38 -1.18 -6.80
C ASN A 149 -11.47 -1.27 -8.02
N SER A 150 -11.64 -2.26 -8.88
CA SER A 150 -10.81 -2.41 -10.07
C SER A 150 -11.67 -2.67 -11.29
N VAL A 151 -11.64 -1.74 -12.23
CA VAL A 151 -12.25 -1.89 -13.54
C VAL A 151 -11.68 -3.10 -14.27
N VAL A 152 -10.35 -3.29 -14.22
CA VAL A 152 -9.67 -4.43 -14.86
C VAL A 152 -10.20 -5.76 -14.32
N ALA A 153 -10.26 -5.93 -12.99
CA ALA A 153 -10.78 -7.16 -12.40
C ALA A 153 -12.25 -7.39 -12.75
N THR A 154 -13.05 -6.31 -12.78
CA THR A 154 -14.48 -6.39 -13.14
C THR A 154 -14.65 -6.80 -14.60
N PHE A 155 -13.93 -6.19 -15.52
CA PHE A 155 -14.00 -6.52 -16.94
C PHE A 155 -13.53 -7.94 -17.21
N CYS A 156 -12.39 -8.36 -16.67
CA CYS A 156 -11.91 -9.74 -16.79
C CYS A 156 -12.94 -10.76 -16.27
N TYR A 157 -13.55 -10.48 -15.11
CA TYR A 157 -14.55 -11.34 -14.52
C TYR A 157 -15.82 -11.44 -15.39
N ASN A 158 -16.31 -10.30 -15.89
CA ASN A 158 -17.53 -10.24 -16.69
C ASN A 158 -17.31 -10.89 -18.05
N ILE A 159 -16.23 -10.57 -18.76
CA ILE A 159 -15.90 -11.16 -20.08
C ILE A 159 -15.80 -12.69 -19.98
N ALA A 160 -15.07 -13.19 -18.97
CA ALA A 160 -14.89 -14.64 -18.79
C ALA A 160 -16.20 -15.39 -18.47
N ARG A 161 -17.30 -14.67 -18.18
CA ARG A 161 -18.62 -15.24 -17.85
C ARG A 161 -19.72 -14.79 -18.80
N ASN A 162 -19.37 -14.15 -19.90
CA ASN A 162 -20.34 -13.57 -20.86
C ASN A 162 -21.34 -12.62 -20.18
N LEU A 163 -20.89 -11.89 -19.15
CA LEU A 163 -21.67 -10.85 -18.49
C LEU A 163 -21.43 -9.49 -19.18
N PRO A 164 -22.39 -8.57 -19.16
CA PRO A 164 -22.24 -7.27 -19.80
C PRO A 164 -21.14 -6.44 -19.12
N ILE A 165 -20.44 -5.66 -19.94
CA ILE A 165 -19.50 -4.62 -19.48
C ILE A 165 -20.24 -3.30 -19.55
N GLU A 166 -20.14 -2.50 -18.49
CA GLU A 166 -20.68 -1.16 -18.43
C GLU A 166 -19.53 -0.14 -18.45
N ILE A 167 -19.56 0.76 -19.42
CA ILE A 167 -18.61 1.86 -19.56
C ILE A 167 -19.39 3.16 -19.33
N ASN A 168 -19.22 3.77 -18.16
CA ASN A 168 -19.95 4.98 -17.80
C ASN A 168 -19.50 6.19 -18.63
N ASP A 169 -18.23 6.29 -18.94
CA ASP A 169 -17.63 7.36 -19.74
C ASP A 169 -16.44 6.82 -20.52
N ALA A 170 -16.61 6.71 -21.84
CA ALA A 170 -15.56 6.21 -22.76
C ALA A 170 -14.40 7.20 -22.94
N THR A 171 -14.52 8.45 -22.50
CA THR A 171 -13.47 9.47 -22.60
C THR A 171 -12.56 9.51 -21.38
N THR A 172 -12.95 8.83 -20.30
CA THR A 172 -12.16 8.79 -19.05
C THR A 172 -10.85 8.03 -19.24
N THR A 173 -9.74 8.71 -18.99
CA THR A 173 -8.41 8.07 -18.93
C THR A 173 -8.15 7.53 -17.54
N LEU A 174 -7.83 6.24 -17.45
CA LEU A 174 -7.48 5.57 -16.19
C LEU A 174 -5.97 5.40 -16.07
N GLN A 175 -5.40 5.80 -14.94
CA GLN A 175 -4.04 5.45 -14.58
C GLN A 175 -4.07 4.10 -13.85
N LEU A 176 -3.38 3.12 -14.40
CA LEU A 176 -3.34 1.76 -13.89
C LEU A 176 -1.91 1.36 -13.54
N VAL A 177 -1.74 0.59 -12.47
CA VAL A 177 -0.46 -0.05 -12.11
C VAL A 177 -0.69 -1.51 -11.76
N TYR A 178 0.19 -2.38 -12.24
CA TYR A 178 0.14 -3.79 -11.89
C TYR A 178 0.68 -4.01 -10.47
N VAL A 179 0.08 -4.93 -9.72
CA VAL A 179 0.42 -5.14 -8.31
C VAL A 179 1.88 -5.52 -8.11
N ASP A 180 2.45 -6.37 -8.98
CA ASP A 180 3.84 -6.79 -8.84
C ASP A 180 4.81 -5.61 -9.04
N ASP A 181 4.49 -4.62 -9.90
CA ASP A 181 5.29 -3.39 -10.03
C ASP A 181 5.31 -2.58 -8.73
N VAL A 182 4.16 -2.51 -8.04
CA VAL A 182 4.07 -1.87 -6.71
C VAL A 182 4.95 -2.61 -5.70
N LEU A 183 4.88 -3.95 -5.69
CA LEU A 183 5.67 -4.77 -4.77
C LEU A 183 7.17 -4.65 -5.03
N ASP A 184 7.60 -4.57 -6.28
CA ASP A 184 9.01 -4.38 -6.63
C ASP A 184 9.56 -3.06 -6.07
N HIS A 185 8.74 -1.99 -6.06
CA HIS A 185 9.12 -0.73 -5.41
C HIS A 185 9.20 -0.85 -3.89
N PHE A 186 8.25 -1.54 -3.25
CA PHE A 186 8.30 -1.76 -1.81
C PHE A 186 9.52 -2.57 -1.40
N ILE A 187 9.81 -3.66 -2.11
CA ILE A 187 10.98 -4.51 -1.85
C ILE A 187 12.27 -3.73 -2.03
N ARG A 188 12.39 -2.93 -3.10
CA ARG A 188 13.57 -2.08 -3.31
C ARG A 188 13.80 -1.13 -2.13
N PHE A 189 12.76 -0.42 -1.68
CA PHE A 189 12.87 0.46 -0.52
C PHE A 189 13.31 -0.31 0.74
N LEU A 190 12.75 -1.50 0.98
CA LEU A 190 13.14 -2.35 2.11
C LEU A 190 14.60 -2.76 2.02
N ASP A 191 15.10 -3.17 0.86
CA ASP A 191 16.49 -3.58 0.65
C ASP A 191 17.44 -2.38 0.82
N GLU A 192 17.13 -1.23 0.24
CA GLU A 192 17.91 0.00 0.37
C GLU A 192 17.94 0.53 1.82
N SER A 193 16.86 0.35 2.59
CA SER A 193 16.78 0.78 3.98
C SER A 193 17.71 0.03 4.91
N ILE A 194 18.05 -1.22 4.60
CA ILE A 194 19.00 -2.03 5.35
C ILE A 194 20.43 -1.54 5.09
N GLU A 195 20.78 -1.29 3.83
CA GLU A 195 22.13 -0.89 3.42
C GLU A 195 22.54 0.45 4.02
N HIS A 196 21.61 1.33 4.31
CA HIS A 196 21.86 2.71 4.75
C HIS A 196 21.61 2.97 6.24
N ASN A 197 21.47 1.94 7.08
CA ASN A 197 21.23 2.09 8.54
C ASN A 197 20.07 3.06 8.90
N GLY A 198 19.03 3.12 8.08
CA GLY A 198 17.83 3.90 8.37
C GLY A 198 17.91 5.43 8.14
N PHE A 199 19.00 5.96 7.58
CA PHE A 199 19.20 7.39 7.36
C PHE A 199 19.12 7.79 5.88
N LEU A 200 17.95 7.82 5.29
CA LEU A 200 17.72 8.51 4.01
C LEU A 200 16.46 9.37 4.04
N ALA A 201 16.53 10.48 3.31
CA ALA A 201 15.50 11.51 3.27
C ALA A 201 14.12 10.97 2.82
N VAL A 202 13.07 11.63 3.29
CA VAL A 202 11.68 11.47 2.81
C VAL A 202 11.66 11.49 1.28
N THR A 203 11.38 10.34 0.65
CA THR A 203 11.15 10.26 -0.78
C THR A 203 9.65 10.13 -1.04
N GLN A 204 9.03 11.23 -1.48
CA GLN A 204 7.70 11.14 -2.11
C GLN A 204 7.89 10.58 -3.52
N GLU A 205 7.78 9.27 -3.69
CA GLU A 205 7.64 8.70 -5.02
C GLU A 205 6.18 8.77 -5.44
N THR A 206 5.89 9.69 -6.35
CA THR A 206 4.66 9.63 -7.14
C THR A 206 4.87 8.52 -8.17
N PHE A 207 4.05 7.47 -8.10
CA PHE A 207 4.07 6.40 -9.10
C PHE A 207 3.72 6.99 -10.47
N THR A 208 4.73 7.29 -11.27
CA THR A 208 4.54 7.59 -12.69
C THR A 208 4.33 6.24 -13.37
N ALA A 209 3.06 5.91 -13.65
CA ALA A 209 2.74 4.75 -14.46
C ALA A 209 3.62 4.77 -15.72
N ARG A 210 4.35 3.68 -16.00
CA ARG A 210 4.95 3.47 -17.32
C ARG A 210 3.82 3.68 -18.30
N LYS A 211 3.94 4.65 -19.21
CA LYS A 211 2.98 4.83 -20.30
C LYS A 211 2.83 3.47 -20.97
N PRO A 212 1.63 2.87 -21.03
CA PRO A 212 1.44 1.63 -21.76
C PRO A 212 1.86 1.93 -23.21
N LYS A 213 2.69 1.07 -23.80
CA LYS A 213 3.11 1.15 -25.21
C LYS A 213 1.96 0.87 -26.19
N ALA A 214 0.75 0.61 -25.69
CA ALA A 214 -0.45 0.39 -26.50
C ALA A 214 -1.53 1.37 -26.01
N THR A 215 -1.87 2.33 -26.84
CA THR A 215 -3.14 3.05 -26.80
C THR A 215 -4.26 2.05 -27.09
N VAL A 216 -5.38 2.16 -26.37
CA VAL A 216 -6.59 1.32 -26.51
C VAL A 216 -7.22 1.44 -27.92
N ASP A 217 -6.71 2.30 -28.78
CA ASP A 217 -7.16 2.52 -30.17
C ASP A 217 -6.94 1.33 -31.13
N SER A 218 -6.35 0.22 -30.67
CA SER A 218 -6.04 -0.94 -31.55
C SER A 218 -6.84 -2.20 -31.24
N ILE A 219 -7.82 -2.18 -30.34
CA ILE A 219 -8.75 -3.30 -30.15
C ILE A 219 -10.00 -2.98 -30.97
N GLY A 220 -9.93 -3.25 -32.27
CA GLY A 220 -11.11 -3.26 -33.13
C GLY A 220 -12.01 -4.42 -32.72
N PHE A 221 -13.16 -4.11 -32.15
CA PHE A 221 -14.28 -5.04 -32.11
C PHE A 221 -14.85 -5.10 -33.54
N THR A 222 -14.59 -6.19 -34.24
CA THR A 222 -15.37 -6.52 -35.43
C THR A 222 -16.67 -7.15 -34.96
N ASP A 223 -17.81 -6.60 -35.46
CA ASP A 223 -19.18 -7.10 -35.24
C ASP A 223 -19.36 -8.59 -35.52
#